data_4e2235d9426a5c1b2efbc14499a03853
#
_entry.id   4e2235d9426a5c1b2efbc14499a03853
#
_cell.length_a   1.000
_cell.length_b   1.000
_cell.length_c   1.000
_cell.angle_alpha   90.00
_cell.angle_beta   90.00
_cell.angle_gamma   90.00
#
_symmetry.space_group_name_H-M   'P 1'
#
loop_
_entity.id
_entity.type
_entity.pdbx_description
1 polymer ?
#
loop_
_entity_poly.entity_id
_entity_poly.type
_entity_poly.pdbx_seq_one_letter_code
_entity_poly.pdbx_strand_id
1 'polypeptide(L)'
;MGHLPPIRAHGLPSGLRLWIVGPRESGRKPPTRPDVRRHNRERSLLDTEADTAFVAFERVQKSYDGESLVVKDLNLSMPKGEFLTMLGPSGSGKTTCLMMLAGFETATYGEIKLDGNPINNIPPHKRGIGMVFQNYALFPHMTVAENLAFPLEVRKIGKSEREEKIKRALDMVQMGAFGGRRPAQLSGGQQQRIALARALVFEPELVLMDEPLGALDKQLRESLQFEITNLAHELGITVVYVTHDQTEALTMSDRVAVFDDGRIQQLAPPDELYERPQNSFVAQFIGENNTLEGTVTQIAGDACVVRLDNGEEIDATPVNVAEVGERTLISIRPERVEVDPELGPDAHVLKAEVKEFIYMGDTFRTRLSVAGNDDFIVKTRNRADQVRLKPGQQVTLGWLPRDCRALDA
;
A
#
# COMPACT_ATOMS: atom_id res chain seq x y z
N MET A 1 -10.17 -9.95 58.55
CA MET A 1 -11.46 -9.41 59.04
C MET A 1 -11.80 -8.17 58.22
N GLY A 2 -12.91 -8.19 57.48
CA GLY A 2 -13.34 -7.04 56.63
C GLY A 2 -14.28 -7.55 55.54
N HIS A 3 -15.58 -7.62 55.91
CA HIS A 3 -16.69 -8.07 55.05
C HIS A 3 -16.98 -7.08 53.96
N LEU A 4 -17.21 -7.57 52.71
CA LEU A 4 -17.92 -6.87 51.64
C LEU A 4 -19.36 -7.39 51.55
N PRO A 5 -20.39 -6.52 51.34
CA PRO A 5 -21.78 -6.93 51.21
C PRO A 5 -22.16 -7.32 49.77
N PRO A 6 -23.26 -8.07 49.58
CA PRO A 6 -23.69 -8.63 48.32
C PRO A 6 -24.45 -7.66 47.42
N ILE A 7 -24.24 -7.75 46.08
CA ILE A 7 -24.96 -7.03 45.03
C ILE A 7 -26.22 -7.84 44.67
N ARG A 8 -27.37 -7.18 44.72
CA ARG A 8 -28.70 -7.69 44.38
C ARG A 8 -28.88 -7.76 42.87
N ALA A 9 -29.43 -8.90 42.42
CA ALA A 9 -29.97 -9.08 41.06
C ALA A 9 -31.35 -8.38 40.91
N HIS A 10 -31.57 -7.72 39.79
CA HIS A 10 -32.87 -7.37 39.25
C HIS A 10 -32.88 -7.71 37.77
N GLY A 11 -33.68 -8.68 37.34
CA GLY A 11 -34.99 -8.52 36.75
C GLY A 11 -34.89 -8.66 35.24
N LEU A 12 -35.08 -9.89 34.69
CA LEU A 12 -35.35 -10.15 33.27
C LEU A 12 -36.86 -10.03 32.99
N PRO A 13 -37.31 -9.48 31.86
CA PRO A 13 -38.67 -9.73 31.37
C PRO A 13 -38.71 -10.82 30.31
N SER A 14 -39.65 -11.69 30.46
CA SER A 14 -40.12 -12.82 29.72
C SER A 14 -40.66 -12.48 28.33
N GLY A 15 -40.43 -13.37 27.32
CA GLY A 15 -41.14 -13.31 26.05
C GLY A 15 -40.58 -14.25 24.96
N LEU A 16 -40.43 -15.55 25.24
CA LEU A 16 -40.26 -16.57 24.21
C LEU A 16 -41.65 -16.94 23.64
N ARG A 17 -41.87 -16.79 22.34
CA ARG A 17 -42.90 -17.53 21.59
C ARG A 17 -42.22 -18.40 20.54
N LEU A 18 -42.30 -19.71 20.77
CA LEU A 18 -42.03 -20.77 19.79
C LEU A 18 -43.10 -20.68 18.68
N TRP A 19 -42.67 -20.71 17.43
CA TRP A 19 -43.50 -21.11 16.30
C TRP A 19 -42.91 -22.36 15.68
N ILE A 20 -43.64 -23.48 15.83
CA ILE A 20 -43.46 -24.73 15.12
C ILE A 20 -44.20 -24.57 13.79
N VAL A 21 -43.51 -24.76 12.65
CA VAL A 21 -44.17 -24.93 11.35
C VAL A 21 -43.62 -26.18 10.68
N GLY A 22 -44.50 -27.11 10.40
CA GLY A 22 -44.23 -28.37 9.71
C GLY A 22 -44.04 -28.22 8.19
N PRO A 23 -43.76 -29.30 7.46
CA PRO A 23 -43.19 -29.28 6.12
C PRO A 23 -44.25 -28.94 5.04
N ARG A 24 -43.83 -28.14 4.03
CA ARG A 24 -44.57 -27.96 2.76
C ARG A 24 -43.67 -28.18 1.56
N GLU A 25 -44.26 -28.83 0.61
CA GLU A 25 -43.79 -29.41 -0.64
C GLU A 25 -43.24 -28.42 -1.69
N SER A 26 -42.34 -28.99 -2.49
CA SER A 26 -41.97 -28.73 -3.90
C SER A 26 -42.56 -27.50 -4.62
N GLY A 27 -41.69 -26.56 -5.00
CA GLY A 27 -41.96 -25.55 -6.02
C GLY A 27 -40.66 -25.08 -6.68
N ARG A 28 -40.43 -25.52 -7.93
CA ARG A 28 -39.32 -25.04 -8.77
C ARG A 28 -39.42 -23.54 -8.95
N LYS A 29 -38.40 -22.79 -8.53
CA LYS A 29 -38.24 -21.38 -8.90
C LYS A 29 -37.46 -21.25 -10.22
N PRO A 30 -37.82 -20.28 -11.08
CA PRO A 30 -37.11 -20.01 -12.32
C PRO A 30 -35.73 -19.34 -12.03
N PRO A 31 -34.79 -19.39 -13.00
CA PRO A 31 -33.43 -18.84 -12.81
C PRO A 31 -33.51 -17.34 -12.57
N THR A 32 -32.88 -16.89 -11.50
CA THR A 32 -32.75 -15.47 -11.14
C THR A 32 -31.82 -14.76 -12.13
N ARG A 33 -32.30 -13.68 -12.74
CA ARG A 33 -31.50 -12.75 -13.52
C ARG A 33 -30.37 -12.17 -12.66
N PRO A 34 -29.16 -11.88 -13.22
CA PRO A 34 -28.08 -11.26 -12.48
C PRO A 34 -28.53 -9.91 -11.91
N ASP A 35 -28.15 -9.64 -10.67
CA ASP A 35 -28.61 -8.51 -9.87
C ASP A 35 -28.01 -7.17 -10.38
N VAL A 36 -28.74 -6.53 -11.30
CA VAL A 36 -28.45 -5.18 -11.83
C VAL A 36 -28.35 -4.13 -10.71
N ARG A 37 -28.84 -4.42 -9.50
CA ARG A 37 -28.79 -3.49 -8.35
C ARG A 37 -27.42 -3.40 -7.70
N ARG A 38 -26.59 -4.45 -7.79
CA ARG A 38 -25.21 -4.41 -7.25
C ARG A 38 -24.33 -3.49 -8.10
N HIS A 39 -24.40 -3.59 -9.42
CA HIS A 39 -23.65 -2.74 -10.36
C HIS A 39 -24.02 -1.24 -10.28
N ASN A 40 -25.30 -0.93 -10.00
CA ASN A 40 -25.73 0.45 -9.82
C ASN A 40 -25.37 1.03 -8.45
N ARG A 41 -25.16 0.19 -7.43
CA ARG A 41 -24.75 0.66 -6.08
C ARG A 41 -23.25 0.97 -6.05
N GLU A 42 -22.43 0.18 -6.72
CA GLU A 42 -21.00 0.44 -6.89
C GLU A 42 -20.75 1.67 -7.76
N ARG A 43 -21.50 1.88 -8.85
CA ARG A 43 -21.45 3.13 -9.62
C ARG A 43 -21.86 4.34 -8.79
N SER A 44 -22.90 4.26 -7.97
CA SER A 44 -23.34 5.40 -7.16
C SER A 44 -22.39 5.74 -6.00
N LEU A 45 -21.61 4.80 -5.50
CA LEU A 45 -20.55 5.03 -4.49
C LEU A 45 -19.33 5.69 -5.15
N LEU A 46 -18.92 5.23 -6.33
CA LEU A 46 -17.83 5.84 -7.11
C LEU A 46 -18.18 7.27 -7.56
N ASP A 47 -19.43 7.52 -7.95
CA ASP A 47 -19.90 8.86 -8.35
C ASP A 47 -19.99 9.83 -7.14
N THR A 48 -20.25 9.34 -5.92
CA THR A 48 -20.29 10.16 -4.69
C THR A 48 -18.88 10.44 -4.14
N GLU A 49 -17.92 9.54 -4.30
CA GLU A 49 -16.52 9.76 -3.92
C GLU A 49 -15.82 10.74 -4.87
N ALA A 50 -16.18 10.77 -6.15
CA ALA A 50 -15.64 11.71 -7.13
C ALA A 50 -16.03 13.17 -6.84
N ASP A 51 -17.23 13.42 -6.28
CA ASP A 51 -17.73 14.77 -5.98
C ASP A 51 -17.03 15.42 -4.75
N THR A 52 -16.26 14.64 -3.95
CA THR A 52 -15.54 15.12 -2.77
C THR A 52 -14.02 14.99 -2.89
N ALA A 53 -13.50 14.49 -4.02
CA ALA A 53 -12.07 14.28 -4.23
C ALA A 53 -11.31 15.59 -4.32
N PHE A 54 -10.27 15.76 -3.50
CA PHE A 54 -9.35 16.90 -3.59
C PHE A 54 -8.40 16.77 -4.79
N VAL A 55 -7.86 15.57 -5.03
CA VAL A 55 -7.11 15.25 -6.26
C VAL A 55 -7.87 14.16 -7.02
N ALA A 56 -8.10 14.35 -8.30
CA ALA A 56 -8.70 13.32 -9.15
C ALA A 56 -7.96 13.19 -10.49
N PHE A 57 -7.74 11.94 -10.89
CA PHE A 57 -7.34 11.54 -12.23
C PHE A 57 -8.54 10.81 -12.86
N GLU A 58 -9.03 11.31 -13.97
CA GLU A 58 -10.18 10.75 -14.68
C GLU A 58 -9.76 10.26 -16.05
N ARG A 59 -9.67 8.93 -16.23
CA ARG A 59 -9.26 8.26 -17.48
C ARG A 59 -7.99 8.83 -18.10
N VAL A 60 -7.01 9.16 -17.26
CA VAL A 60 -5.78 9.81 -17.68
C VAL A 60 -4.89 8.82 -18.41
N GLN A 61 -4.40 9.23 -19.57
CA GLN A 61 -3.42 8.48 -20.37
C GLN A 61 -2.26 9.38 -20.75
N LYS A 62 -1.07 8.76 -20.87
CA LYS A 62 0.15 9.44 -21.32
C LYS A 62 0.90 8.58 -22.32
N SER A 63 1.18 9.18 -23.47
CA SER A 63 2.15 8.69 -24.46
C SER A 63 3.17 9.79 -24.72
N TYR A 64 4.44 9.39 -24.96
CA TYR A 64 5.51 10.31 -25.37
C TYR A 64 5.78 10.25 -26.88
N ASP A 65 5.53 9.12 -27.51
CA ASP A 65 5.77 8.85 -28.93
C ASP A 65 4.49 8.85 -29.79
N GLY A 66 3.31 8.89 -29.13
CA GLY A 66 2.01 8.79 -29.77
C GLY A 66 1.55 7.36 -30.08
N GLU A 67 2.40 6.36 -29.85
CA GLU A 67 2.12 4.93 -30.12
C GLU A 67 1.97 4.13 -28.82
N SER A 68 2.90 4.28 -27.90
CA SER A 68 2.94 3.51 -26.65
C SER A 68 2.40 4.32 -25.47
N LEU A 69 1.51 3.74 -24.67
CA LEU A 69 1.00 4.36 -23.45
C LEU A 69 1.87 3.98 -22.25
N VAL A 70 2.50 4.98 -21.63
CA VAL A 70 3.24 4.84 -20.36
C VAL A 70 2.27 4.86 -19.16
N VAL A 71 1.18 5.61 -19.27
CA VAL A 71 0.07 5.60 -18.31
C VAL A 71 -1.19 5.23 -19.08
N LYS A 72 -1.90 4.21 -18.60
CA LYS A 72 -3.01 3.55 -19.28
C LYS A 72 -4.29 3.64 -18.43
N ASP A 73 -5.22 4.53 -18.83
CA ASP A 73 -6.54 4.66 -18.20
C ASP A 73 -6.50 4.81 -16.66
N LEU A 74 -5.68 5.77 -16.19
CA LEU A 74 -5.53 6.04 -14.76
C LEU A 74 -6.80 6.72 -14.22
N ASN A 75 -7.43 6.05 -13.26
CA ASN A 75 -8.53 6.55 -12.45
C ASN A 75 -8.11 6.49 -10.98
N LEU A 76 -8.02 7.65 -10.33
CA LEU A 76 -7.59 7.77 -8.94
C LEU A 76 -8.27 8.98 -8.31
N SER A 77 -8.90 8.78 -7.15
CA SER A 77 -9.46 9.85 -6.34
C SER A 77 -8.80 9.86 -4.95
N MET A 78 -8.57 11.05 -4.42
CA MET A 78 -7.86 11.27 -3.17
C MET A 78 -8.51 12.41 -2.40
N PRO A 79 -8.96 12.18 -1.15
CA PRO A 79 -9.51 13.22 -0.29
C PRO A 79 -8.40 14.17 0.21
N LYS A 80 -8.81 15.33 0.73
CA LYS A 80 -7.91 16.29 1.34
C LYS A 80 -7.33 15.74 2.64
N GLY A 81 -6.02 15.96 2.86
CA GLY A 81 -5.30 15.52 4.05
C GLY A 81 -4.82 14.07 4.01
N GLU A 82 -5.04 13.35 2.92
CA GLU A 82 -4.56 11.97 2.76
C GLU A 82 -3.08 11.90 2.39
N PHE A 83 -2.37 10.94 2.95
CA PHE A 83 -1.03 10.52 2.51
C PHE A 83 -1.15 9.30 1.59
N LEU A 84 -1.06 9.50 0.29
CA LEU A 84 -1.16 8.45 -0.72
C LEU A 84 0.21 8.14 -1.32
N THR A 85 0.58 6.87 -1.32
CA THR A 85 1.81 6.41 -2.00
C THR A 85 1.50 5.70 -3.30
N MET A 86 2.22 6.09 -4.35
CA MET A 86 2.33 5.36 -5.62
C MET A 86 3.55 4.43 -5.54
N LEU A 87 3.33 3.13 -5.46
CA LEU A 87 4.34 2.10 -5.31
C LEU A 87 4.38 1.20 -6.56
N GLY A 88 5.54 0.72 -6.97
CA GLY A 88 5.66 -0.22 -8.10
C GLY A 88 7.07 -0.28 -8.66
N PRO A 89 7.36 -1.18 -9.61
CA PRO A 89 8.66 -1.30 -10.24
C PRO A 89 9.04 -0.06 -11.05
N SER A 90 10.34 0.09 -11.34
CA SER A 90 10.82 1.16 -12.21
C SER A 90 10.17 1.08 -13.60
N GLY A 91 9.76 2.21 -14.15
CA GLY A 91 9.10 2.27 -15.46
C GLY A 91 7.59 2.02 -15.45
N SER A 92 6.96 1.74 -14.30
CA SER A 92 5.50 1.50 -14.20
C SER A 92 4.62 2.75 -14.36
N GLY A 93 5.20 3.94 -14.58
CA GLY A 93 4.44 5.18 -14.85
C GLY A 93 4.23 6.13 -13.66
N LYS A 94 4.67 5.80 -12.44
CA LYS A 94 4.46 6.59 -11.20
C LYS A 94 4.97 8.02 -11.29
N THR A 95 6.28 8.19 -11.59
CA THR A 95 6.89 9.52 -11.77
C THR A 95 6.21 10.31 -12.87
N THR A 96 5.77 9.65 -13.96
CA THR A 96 4.99 10.31 -15.02
C THR A 96 3.66 10.86 -14.48
N CYS A 97 2.93 10.09 -13.67
CA CYS A 97 1.70 10.56 -13.01
C CYS A 97 1.98 11.74 -12.10
N LEU A 98 3.04 11.68 -11.29
CA LEU A 98 3.46 12.77 -10.42
C LEU A 98 3.80 14.03 -11.22
N MET A 99 4.56 13.91 -12.32
CA MET A 99 4.93 15.03 -13.20
C MET A 99 3.73 15.64 -13.90
N MET A 100 2.73 14.85 -14.29
CA MET A 100 1.47 15.37 -14.83
C MET A 100 0.69 16.16 -13.77
N LEU A 101 0.62 15.67 -12.52
CA LEU A 101 -0.02 16.39 -11.42
C LEU A 101 0.74 17.67 -11.05
N ALA A 102 2.07 17.65 -11.08
CA ALA A 102 2.92 18.83 -10.88
C ALA A 102 2.84 19.87 -12.00
N GLY A 103 2.44 19.45 -13.23
CA GLY A 103 2.35 20.28 -14.41
C GLY A 103 3.63 20.41 -15.25
N PHE A 104 4.62 19.54 -14.99
CA PHE A 104 5.81 19.43 -15.84
C PHE A 104 5.57 18.58 -17.08
N GLU A 105 4.54 17.70 -17.01
CA GLU A 105 4.06 16.91 -18.14
C GLU A 105 2.57 17.18 -18.36
N THR A 106 2.11 16.99 -19.60
CA THR A 106 0.69 17.09 -19.94
C THR A 106 0.12 15.71 -20.22
N ALA A 107 -1.09 15.43 -19.74
CA ALA A 107 -1.82 14.23 -20.10
C ALA A 107 -2.10 14.21 -21.61
N THR A 108 -1.98 13.04 -22.25
CA THR A 108 -2.36 12.86 -23.67
C THR A 108 -3.88 12.81 -23.80
N TYR A 109 -4.55 12.10 -22.86
CA TYR A 109 -6.01 12.03 -22.74
C TYR A 109 -6.41 12.06 -21.27
N GLY A 110 -7.69 12.34 -21.03
CA GLY A 110 -8.26 12.40 -19.68
C GLY A 110 -8.05 13.75 -19.00
N GLU A 111 -8.51 13.84 -17.77
CA GLU A 111 -8.53 15.07 -17.00
C GLU A 111 -7.91 14.87 -15.61
N ILE A 112 -7.13 15.85 -15.17
CA ILE A 112 -6.59 15.91 -13.81
C ILE A 112 -7.24 17.10 -13.12
N LYS A 113 -7.83 16.88 -11.95
CA LYS A 113 -8.52 17.90 -11.17
C LYS A 113 -7.83 18.11 -9.82
N LEU A 114 -7.82 19.34 -9.37
CA LEU A 114 -7.42 19.74 -8.01
C LEU A 114 -8.55 20.60 -7.44
N ASP A 115 -9.10 20.17 -6.30
CA ASP A 115 -10.26 20.80 -5.66
C ASP A 115 -11.41 21.05 -6.67
N GLY A 116 -11.76 19.97 -7.42
CA GLY A 116 -12.79 19.98 -8.47
C GLY A 116 -12.44 20.75 -9.75
N ASN A 117 -11.32 21.48 -9.81
CA ASN A 117 -10.94 22.31 -10.93
C ASN A 117 -9.94 21.58 -11.86
N PRO A 118 -10.17 21.53 -13.18
CA PRO A 118 -9.22 20.97 -14.13
C PRO A 118 -7.90 21.74 -14.15
N ILE A 119 -6.76 21.01 -14.04
CA ILE A 119 -5.43 21.61 -13.98
C ILE A 119 -4.53 21.27 -15.17
N ASN A 120 -5.01 20.52 -16.17
CA ASN A 120 -4.19 20.07 -17.30
C ASN A 120 -3.40 21.21 -17.98
N ASN A 121 -4.03 22.38 -18.13
CA ASN A 121 -3.44 23.54 -18.82
C ASN A 121 -2.88 24.60 -17.86
N ILE A 122 -2.84 24.32 -16.55
CA ILE A 122 -2.29 25.24 -15.56
C ILE A 122 -0.77 24.96 -15.41
N PRO A 123 0.11 25.96 -15.61
CA PRO A 123 1.55 25.76 -15.48
C PRO A 123 1.95 25.51 -14.00
N PRO A 124 3.07 24.81 -13.73
CA PRO A 124 3.47 24.36 -12.39
C PRO A 124 3.43 25.47 -11.32
N HIS A 125 3.96 26.63 -11.61
CA HIS A 125 4.05 27.75 -10.66
C HIS A 125 2.71 28.37 -10.25
N LYS A 126 1.62 28.02 -10.96
CA LYS A 126 0.25 28.48 -10.64
C LYS A 126 -0.62 27.43 -9.99
N ARG A 127 -0.16 26.18 -9.84
CA ARG A 127 -0.93 25.09 -9.22
C ARG A 127 -0.97 25.15 -7.70
N GLY A 128 -0.11 25.93 -7.04
CA GLY A 128 -0.04 25.99 -5.58
C GLY A 128 0.52 24.74 -4.91
N ILE A 129 1.18 23.87 -5.66
CA ILE A 129 1.66 22.55 -5.23
C ILE A 129 3.11 22.67 -4.76
N GLY A 130 3.43 22.06 -3.60
CA GLY A 130 4.80 21.84 -3.15
C GLY A 130 5.42 20.62 -3.81
N MET A 131 6.75 20.63 -4.07
CA MET A 131 7.42 19.47 -4.66
C MET A 131 8.79 19.22 -4.07
N VAL A 132 9.06 17.95 -3.73
CA VAL A 132 10.36 17.42 -3.35
C VAL A 132 10.81 16.45 -4.44
N PHE A 133 11.92 16.74 -5.07
CA PHE A 133 12.51 15.91 -6.14
C PHE A 133 13.47 14.87 -5.56
N GLN A 134 13.73 13.80 -6.28
CA GLN A 134 14.62 12.71 -5.91
C GLN A 134 16.06 13.18 -5.55
N ASN A 135 16.57 14.19 -6.27
CA ASN A 135 17.88 14.79 -6.02
C ASN A 135 17.80 16.07 -5.19
N TYR A 136 16.68 16.28 -4.47
CA TYR A 136 16.37 17.47 -3.67
C TYR A 136 16.27 18.77 -4.47
N ALA A 137 16.92 18.90 -5.62
CA ALA A 137 16.93 20.04 -6.53
C ALA A 137 17.18 21.39 -5.81
N LEU A 138 18.03 21.41 -4.77
CA LEU A 138 18.44 22.64 -4.11
C LEU A 138 19.35 23.45 -5.04
N PHE A 139 19.17 24.77 -5.06
CA PHE A 139 20.04 25.67 -5.81
C PHE A 139 21.41 25.74 -5.17
N PRO A 140 22.50 25.21 -5.79
CA PRO A 140 23.78 25.03 -5.12
C PRO A 140 24.51 26.34 -4.87
N HIS A 141 24.20 27.39 -5.63
CA HIS A 141 24.77 28.74 -5.52
C HIS A 141 24.08 29.62 -4.48
N MET A 142 22.90 29.21 -3.99
CA MET A 142 22.09 29.89 -2.98
C MET A 142 22.38 29.33 -1.58
N THR A 143 22.22 30.15 -0.56
CA THR A 143 22.14 29.68 0.84
C THR A 143 20.84 28.96 1.10
N VAL A 144 20.71 28.29 2.25
CA VAL A 144 19.48 27.67 2.72
C VAL A 144 18.33 28.67 2.78
N ALA A 145 18.56 29.85 3.39
CA ALA A 145 17.55 30.90 3.48
C ALA A 145 17.08 31.38 2.11
N GLU A 146 18.02 31.55 1.16
CA GLU A 146 17.72 31.97 -0.21
C GLU A 146 16.96 30.88 -0.98
N ASN A 147 17.26 29.57 -0.76
CA ASN A 147 16.48 28.47 -1.32
C ASN A 147 15.03 28.50 -0.85
N LEU A 148 14.78 28.82 0.43
CA LEU A 148 13.42 28.94 0.97
C LEU A 148 12.76 30.25 0.56
N ALA A 149 13.52 31.33 0.35
CA ALA A 149 13.00 32.60 -0.13
C ALA A 149 12.44 32.51 -1.58
N PHE A 150 13.08 31.71 -2.43
CA PHE A 150 12.77 31.62 -3.85
C PHE A 150 11.28 31.37 -4.16
N PRO A 151 10.60 30.34 -3.61
CA PRO A 151 9.19 30.11 -3.87
C PRO A 151 8.28 31.24 -3.35
N LEU A 152 8.70 31.98 -2.33
CA LEU A 152 7.97 33.12 -1.78
C LEU A 152 8.14 34.36 -2.66
N GLU A 153 9.32 34.56 -3.25
CA GLU A 153 9.63 35.65 -4.20
C GLU A 153 8.82 35.51 -5.49
N VAL A 154 8.75 34.30 -6.03
CA VAL A 154 7.91 33.99 -7.19
C VAL A 154 6.45 34.35 -6.93
N ARG A 155 5.98 34.19 -5.70
CA ARG A 155 4.63 34.57 -5.25
C ARG A 155 4.48 36.03 -4.84
N LYS A 156 5.56 36.84 -4.98
CA LYS A 156 5.62 38.28 -4.64
C LYS A 156 5.28 38.58 -3.16
N ILE A 157 5.61 37.67 -2.23
CA ILE A 157 5.43 37.87 -0.81
C ILE A 157 6.41 38.92 -0.29
N GLY A 158 5.96 39.86 0.56
CA GLY A 158 6.75 40.95 1.09
C GLY A 158 7.93 40.49 1.97
N LYS A 159 8.98 41.29 2.07
CA LYS A 159 10.24 40.90 2.74
C LYS A 159 10.04 40.46 4.20
N SER A 160 9.29 41.22 4.99
CA SER A 160 9.08 40.90 6.41
C SER A 160 8.32 39.57 6.60
N GLU A 161 7.29 39.33 5.81
CA GLU A 161 6.52 38.07 5.83
C GLU A 161 7.37 36.88 5.35
N ARG A 162 8.23 37.06 4.34
CA ARG A 162 9.20 36.06 3.89
C ARG A 162 10.13 35.61 5.00
N GLU A 163 10.73 36.56 5.70
CA GLU A 163 11.67 36.29 6.81
C GLU A 163 11.00 35.47 7.91
N GLU A 164 9.74 35.78 8.24
CA GLU A 164 8.96 35.06 9.23
C GLU A 164 8.60 33.63 8.74
N LYS A 165 8.13 33.48 7.50
CA LYS A 165 7.82 32.17 6.91
C LYS A 165 9.07 31.28 6.80
N ILE A 166 10.21 31.83 6.38
CA ILE A 166 11.48 31.09 6.31
C ILE A 166 11.90 30.61 7.69
N LYS A 167 11.82 31.48 8.71
CA LYS A 167 12.12 31.07 10.09
C LYS A 167 11.25 29.94 10.54
N ARG A 168 9.93 30.05 10.38
CA ARG A 168 8.97 28.99 10.76
C ARG A 168 9.25 27.67 10.02
N ALA A 169 9.51 27.72 8.72
CA ALA A 169 9.82 26.54 7.93
C ALA A 169 11.13 25.85 8.36
N LEU A 170 12.16 26.63 8.73
CA LEU A 170 13.41 26.09 9.25
C LEU A 170 13.26 25.48 10.65
N ASP A 171 12.48 26.14 11.51
CA ASP A 171 12.20 25.64 12.87
C ASP A 171 11.39 24.31 12.80
N MET A 172 10.42 24.22 11.90
CA MET A 172 9.59 23.03 11.64
C MET A 172 10.44 21.79 11.30
N VAL A 173 11.50 21.94 10.50
CA VAL A 173 12.40 20.83 10.14
C VAL A 173 13.68 20.78 10.99
N GLN A 174 13.73 21.51 12.12
CA GLN A 174 14.85 21.59 13.07
C GLN A 174 16.16 22.06 12.45
N MET A 175 16.09 22.97 11.48
CA MET A 175 17.24 23.50 10.73
C MET A 175 17.47 25.01 10.93
N GLY A 176 16.96 25.63 12.02
CA GLY A 176 17.03 27.07 12.28
C GLY A 176 18.43 27.67 12.25
N ALA A 177 19.46 26.92 12.73
CA ALA A 177 20.85 27.38 12.73
C ALA A 177 21.56 27.32 11.36
N PHE A 178 20.91 26.76 10.31
CA PHE A 178 21.55 26.46 9.03
C PHE A 178 21.23 27.45 7.92
N GLY A 179 20.45 28.49 8.18
CA GLY A 179 19.98 29.47 7.17
C GLY A 179 21.06 30.09 6.30
N GLY A 180 22.24 30.36 6.86
CA GLY A 180 23.40 30.95 6.13
C GLY A 180 24.28 29.93 5.39
N ARG A 181 24.05 28.61 5.53
CA ARG A 181 24.87 27.60 4.85
C ARG A 181 24.39 27.38 3.40
N ARG A 182 25.30 26.85 2.57
CA ARG A 182 24.99 26.39 1.21
C ARG A 182 24.75 24.89 1.20
N PRO A 183 24.00 24.33 0.20
CA PRO A 183 23.72 22.89 0.10
C PRO A 183 24.97 22.01 0.21
N ALA A 184 26.08 22.37 -0.39
CA ALA A 184 27.34 21.62 -0.33
C ALA A 184 27.94 21.48 1.11
N GLN A 185 27.46 22.26 2.07
CA GLN A 185 27.88 22.23 3.47
C GLN A 185 26.94 21.43 4.37
N LEU A 186 25.97 20.71 3.76
CA LEU A 186 24.93 19.92 4.43
C LEU A 186 25.11 18.45 4.14
N SER A 187 24.78 17.59 5.11
CA SER A 187 24.61 16.15 4.87
C SER A 187 23.38 15.88 4.00
N GLY A 188 23.28 14.67 3.42
CA GLY A 188 22.14 14.28 2.60
C GLY A 188 20.79 14.46 3.30
N GLY A 189 20.66 13.99 4.56
CA GLY A 189 19.43 14.17 5.35
C GLY A 189 19.15 15.64 5.69
N GLN A 190 20.18 16.48 5.87
CA GLN A 190 19.99 17.92 6.06
C GLN A 190 19.51 18.59 4.76
N GLN A 191 20.05 18.20 3.60
CA GLN A 191 19.59 18.69 2.31
C GLN A 191 18.13 18.31 2.05
N GLN A 192 17.73 17.09 2.40
CA GLN A 192 16.35 16.63 2.30
C GLN A 192 15.41 17.46 3.18
N ARG A 193 15.76 17.67 4.45
CA ARG A 193 14.96 18.53 5.36
C ARG A 193 14.78 19.93 4.78
N ILE A 194 15.83 20.50 4.19
CA ILE A 194 15.73 21.81 3.52
C ILE A 194 14.85 21.75 2.26
N ALA A 195 14.91 20.67 1.48
CA ALA A 195 14.02 20.49 0.33
C ALA A 195 12.55 20.38 0.76
N LEU A 196 12.28 19.65 1.86
CA LEU A 196 10.96 19.57 2.48
C LEU A 196 10.50 20.95 2.98
N ALA A 197 11.34 21.66 3.74
CA ALA A 197 11.04 23.02 4.21
C ALA A 197 10.73 23.98 3.04
N ARG A 198 11.48 23.89 1.93
CA ARG A 198 11.24 24.70 0.71
C ARG A 198 9.90 24.36 0.07
N ALA A 199 9.50 23.09 0.05
CA ALA A 199 8.22 22.67 -0.48
C ALA A 199 7.05 23.17 0.40
N LEU A 200 7.26 23.31 1.71
CA LEU A 200 6.23 23.70 2.70
C LEU A 200 6.18 25.20 3.01
N VAL A 201 7.23 25.97 2.69
CA VAL A 201 7.39 27.36 3.16
C VAL A 201 6.28 28.34 2.76
N PHE A 202 5.54 28.03 1.68
CA PHE A 202 4.41 28.81 1.22
C PHE A 202 3.05 28.19 1.60
N GLU A 203 3.07 27.20 2.52
CA GLU A 203 1.88 26.56 3.09
C GLU A 203 0.95 25.93 2.02
N PRO A 204 1.45 24.99 1.18
CA PRO A 204 0.64 24.35 0.16
C PRO A 204 -0.36 23.36 0.78
N GLU A 205 -1.50 23.14 0.13
CA GLU A 205 -2.46 22.10 0.50
C GLU A 205 -2.10 20.72 -0.05
N LEU A 206 -1.23 20.67 -1.08
CA LEU A 206 -0.73 19.45 -1.73
C LEU A 206 0.77 19.48 -1.85
N VAL A 207 1.42 18.40 -1.44
CA VAL A 207 2.87 18.19 -1.60
C VAL A 207 3.10 16.89 -2.38
N LEU A 208 3.94 16.98 -3.40
CA LEU A 208 4.39 15.85 -4.21
C LEU A 208 5.82 15.49 -3.84
N MET A 209 6.11 14.21 -3.69
CA MET A 209 7.45 13.72 -3.33
C MET A 209 7.85 12.58 -4.28
N ASP A 210 8.94 12.76 -5.01
CA ASP A 210 9.49 11.79 -5.96
C ASP A 210 10.73 11.12 -5.37
N GLU A 211 10.59 9.90 -4.84
CA GLU A 211 11.64 9.08 -4.22
C GLU A 211 12.56 9.85 -3.25
N PRO A 212 12.04 10.67 -2.31
CA PRO A 212 12.86 11.62 -1.55
C PRO A 212 13.83 10.96 -0.57
N LEU A 213 13.64 9.67 -0.21
CA LEU A 213 14.44 8.96 0.77
C LEU A 213 15.46 7.98 0.15
N GLY A 214 15.45 7.80 -1.18
CA GLY A 214 16.21 6.76 -1.87
C GLY A 214 17.72 6.82 -1.70
N ALA A 215 18.30 8.01 -1.47
CA ALA A 215 19.75 8.22 -1.36
C ALA A 215 20.30 8.14 0.08
N LEU A 216 19.46 7.77 1.07
CA LEU A 216 19.82 7.81 2.50
C LEU A 216 20.14 6.41 3.05
N ASP A 217 20.98 6.37 4.10
CA ASP A 217 21.19 5.15 4.89
C ASP A 217 19.90 4.72 5.63
N LYS A 218 19.85 3.45 6.03
CA LYS A 218 18.64 2.84 6.61
C LYS A 218 18.15 3.57 7.86
N GLN A 219 19.03 3.87 8.82
CA GLN A 219 18.64 4.46 10.10
C GLN A 219 18.08 5.89 9.93
N LEU A 220 18.73 6.69 9.08
CA LEU A 220 18.29 8.04 8.78
C LEU A 220 16.97 8.02 8.00
N ARG A 221 16.81 7.07 7.07
CA ARG A 221 15.56 6.87 6.31
C ARG A 221 14.39 6.58 7.24
N GLU A 222 14.50 5.60 8.14
CA GLU A 222 13.48 5.27 9.13
C GLU A 222 13.09 6.46 10.02
N SER A 223 14.07 7.25 10.48
CA SER A 223 13.78 8.46 11.26
C SER A 223 12.99 9.51 10.46
N LEU A 224 13.38 9.74 9.20
CA LEU A 224 12.74 10.73 8.34
C LEU A 224 11.34 10.32 7.86
N GLN A 225 11.08 9.02 7.70
CA GLN A 225 9.72 8.51 7.45
C GLN A 225 8.74 9.01 8.51
N PHE A 226 9.06 8.79 9.80
CA PHE A 226 8.23 9.24 10.92
C PHE A 226 8.07 10.77 10.94
N GLU A 227 9.16 11.51 10.70
CA GLU A 227 9.11 12.97 10.72
C GLU A 227 8.21 13.52 9.60
N ILE A 228 8.33 13.00 8.38
CA ILE A 228 7.52 13.42 7.22
C ILE A 228 6.04 13.11 7.46
N THR A 229 5.73 11.89 7.93
CA THR A 229 4.35 11.46 8.18
C THR A 229 3.70 12.29 9.28
N ASN A 230 4.40 12.47 10.41
CA ASN A 230 3.89 13.30 11.51
C ASN A 230 3.64 14.74 11.07
N LEU A 231 4.60 15.32 10.33
CA LEU A 231 4.49 16.70 9.85
C LEU A 231 3.30 16.86 8.87
N ALA A 232 3.10 15.90 7.97
CA ALA A 232 1.96 15.92 7.05
C ALA A 232 0.62 15.89 7.80
N HIS A 233 0.48 15.02 8.80
CA HIS A 233 -0.72 14.90 9.62
C HIS A 233 -0.95 16.13 10.51
N GLU A 234 0.09 16.64 11.19
CA GLU A 234 -0.02 17.84 12.05
C GLU A 234 -0.45 19.08 11.26
N LEU A 235 0.00 19.20 10.03
CA LEU A 235 -0.34 20.34 9.16
C LEU A 235 -1.60 20.10 8.32
N GLY A 236 -2.19 18.89 8.32
CA GLY A 236 -3.33 18.51 7.49
C GLY A 236 -3.05 18.60 5.99
N ILE A 237 -1.80 18.35 5.57
CA ILE A 237 -1.36 18.46 4.19
C ILE A 237 -1.68 17.15 3.44
N THR A 238 -2.19 17.28 2.23
CA THR A 238 -2.34 16.17 1.30
C THR A 238 -0.97 15.84 0.69
N VAL A 239 -0.60 14.55 0.66
CA VAL A 239 0.70 14.13 0.12
C VAL A 239 0.53 13.05 -0.93
N VAL A 240 1.15 13.24 -2.10
CA VAL A 240 1.37 12.18 -3.09
C VAL A 240 2.85 11.82 -3.08
N TYR A 241 3.15 10.61 -2.65
CA TYR A 241 4.49 10.09 -2.47
C TYR A 241 4.78 9.02 -3.51
N VAL A 242 5.91 9.08 -4.20
CA VAL A 242 6.37 8.04 -5.13
C VAL A 242 7.57 7.33 -4.54
N THR A 243 7.53 6.01 -4.53
CA THR A 243 8.66 5.16 -4.12
C THR A 243 8.63 3.81 -4.83
N HIS A 244 9.75 3.10 -4.79
CA HIS A 244 9.86 1.68 -5.11
C HIS A 244 10.15 0.84 -3.84
N ASP A 245 10.31 1.47 -2.67
CA ASP A 245 10.53 0.81 -1.38
C ASP A 245 9.17 0.48 -0.73
N GLN A 246 8.92 -0.82 -0.56
CA GLN A 246 7.69 -1.33 0.04
C GLN A 246 7.56 -0.93 1.51
N THR A 247 8.70 -0.86 2.24
CA THR A 247 8.69 -0.49 3.66
C THR A 247 8.20 0.95 3.82
N GLU A 248 8.68 1.88 2.96
CA GLU A 248 8.21 3.26 2.95
C GLU A 248 6.70 3.32 2.71
N ALA A 249 6.22 2.63 1.66
CA ALA A 249 4.80 2.63 1.31
C ALA A 249 3.92 2.07 2.44
N LEU A 250 4.32 0.95 3.05
CA LEU A 250 3.53 0.30 4.09
C LEU A 250 3.55 1.04 5.44
N THR A 251 4.58 1.86 5.72
CA THR A 251 4.72 2.54 7.02
C THR A 251 4.23 3.98 7.04
N MET A 252 4.18 4.65 5.88
CA MET A 252 3.89 6.09 5.81
C MET A 252 2.48 6.42 5.33
N SER A 253 1.79 5.49 4.65
CA SER A 253 0.64 5.82 3.82
C SER A 253 -0.69 5.48 4.47
N ASP A 254 -1.71 6.32 4.23
CA ASP A 254 -3.11 5.97 4.49
C ASP A 254 -3.62 4.98 3.45
N ARG A 255 -3.28 5.19 2.17
CA ARG A 255 -3.50 4.23 1.07
C ARG A 255 -2.27 4.15 0.16
N VAL A 256 -2.12 2.97 -0.45
CA VAL A 256 -1.07 2.71 -1.43
C VAL A 256 -1.70 2.31 -2.76
N ALA A 257 -1.32 2.98 -3.84
CA ALA A 257 -1.64 2.60 -5.21
C ALA A 257 -0.47 1.78 -5.77
N VAL A 258 -0.67 0.48 -5.96
CA VAL A 258 0.34 -0.41 -6.55
C VAL A 258 0.25 -0.32 -8.06
N PHE A 259 1.33 0.16 -8.68
CA PHE A 259 1.44 0.37 -10.13
C PHE A 259 2.20 -0.77 -10.80
N ASP A 260 1.67 -1.24 -11.92
CA ASP A 260 2.38 -2.06 -12.89
C ASP A 260 1.89 -1.75 -14.30
N ASP A 261 2.79 -1.80 -15.27
CA ASP A 261 2.51 -1.60 -16.70
C ASP A 261 1.56 -0.42 -17.00
N GLY A 262 1.78 0.71 -16.33
CA GLY A 262 1.02 1.95 -16.53
C GLY A 262 -0.41 1.95 -15.95
N ARG A 263 -0.76 0.98 -15.08
CA ARG A 263 -2.07 0.83 -14.43
C ARG A 263 -1.93 0.68 -12.92
N ILE A 264 -3.00 1.03 -12.20
CA ILE A 264 -3.14 0.65 -10.80
C ILE A 264 -3.64 -0.80 -10.75
N GLN A 265 -2.87 -1.68 -10.12
CA GLN A 265 -3.22 -3.08 -9.89
C GLN A 265 -4.12 -3.26 -8.66
N GLN A 266 -3.87 -2.46 -7.63
CA GLN A 266 -4.69 -2.37 -6.43
C GLN A 266 -4.46 -1.02 -5.74
N LEU A 267 -5.52 -0.46 -5.17
CA LEU A 267 -5.49 0.74 -4.32
C LEU A 267 -6.20 0.40 -3.01
N ALA A 268 -5.46 0.37 -1.91
CA ALA A 268 -6.00 0.00 -0.60
C ALA A 268 -5.11 0.50 0.54
N PRO A 269 -5.58 0.47 1.80
CA PRO A 269 -4.73 0.63 2.98
C PRO A 269 -3.61 -0.42 3.02
N PRO A 270 -2.47 -0.14 3.69
CA PRO A 270 -1.30 -1.03 3.75
C PRO A 270 -1.60 -2.45 4.23
N ASP A 271 -2.41 -2.59 5.27
CA ASP A 271 -2.79 -3.89 5.83
C ASP A 271 -3.64 -4.71 4.85
N GLU A 272 -4.56 -4.07 4.13
CA GLU A 272 -5.37 -4.75 3.13
C GLU A 272 -4.53 -5.21 1.92
N LEU A 273 -3.56 -4.40 1.46
CA LEU A 273 -2.63 -4.79 0.40
C LEU A 273 -1.81 -6.02 0.75
N TYR A 274 -1.34 -6.09 1.99
CA TYR A 274 -0.51 -7.20 2.46
C TYR A 274 -1.31 -8.47 2.71
N GLU A 275 -2.44 -8.35 3.43
CA GLU A 275 -3.26 -9.48 3.86
C GLU A 275 -4.26 -9.94 2.79
N ARG A 276 -4.68 -9.04 1.88
CA ARG A 276 -5.74 -9.28 0.89
C ARG A 276 -5.35 -8.80 -0.51
N PRO A 277 -4.24 -9.31 -1.08
CA PRO A 277 -3.88 -8.99 -2.45
C PRO A 277 -5.00 -9.42 -3.42
N GLN A 278 -5.29 -8.57 -4.40
CA GLN A 278 -6.37 -8.79 -5.37
C GLN A 278 -5.92 -9.56 -6.61
N ASN A 279 -4.62 -9.70 -6.84
CA ASN A 279 -4.06 -10.48 -7.94
C ASN A 279 -2.66 -11.02 -7.59
N SER A 280 -2.15 -11.91 -8.42
CA SER A 280 -0.85 -12.57 -8.24
C SER A 280 0.32 -11.59 -8.26
N PHE A 281 0.25 -10.54 -9.09
CA PHE A 281 1.27 -9.50 -9.13
C PHE A 281 1.39 -8.78 -7.78
N VAL A 282 0.28 -8.30 -7.20
CA VAL A 282 0.29 -7.61 -5.90
C VAL A 282 0.78 -8.54 -4.79
N ALA A 283 0.33 -9.80 -4.79
CA ALA A 283 0.76 -10.80 -3.80
C ALA A 283 2.28 -11.03 -3.82
N GLN A 284 2.88 -11.09 -5.01
CA GLN A 284 4.32 -11.30 -5.18
C GLN A 284 5.13 -10.02 -5.00
N PHE A 285 4.56 -8.87 -5.38
CA PHE A 285 5.26 -7.58 -5.30
C PHE A 285 5.28 -7.04 -3.86
N ILE A 286 4.23 -7.25 -3.05
CA ILE A 286 4.16 -6.75 -1.67
C ILE A 286 4.66 -7.80 -0.70
N GLY A 287 5.85 -7.58 -0.16
CA GLY A 287 6.50 -8.51 0.79
C GLY A 287 7.00 -9.80 0.13
N GLU A 288 7.51 -10.73 0.96
CA GLU A 288 7.80 -12.09 0.50
C GLU A 288 6.52 -12.92 0.43
N ASN A 289 6.43 -13.80 -0.57
CA ASN A 289 5.27 -14.63 -0.81
C ASN A 289 5.68 -16.02 -1.32
N ASN A 290 5.02 -17.06 -0.80
CA ASN A 290 5.12 -18.40 -1.32
C ASN A 290 4.03 -18.64 -2.36
N THR A 291 4.38 -19.33 -3.44
CA THR A 291 3.43 -19.68 -4.50
C THR A 291 3.46 -21.17 -4.76
N LEU A 292 2.27 -21.78 -4.89
CA LEU A 292 2.09 -23.15 -5.35
C LEU A 292 1.10 -23.15 -6.51
N GLU A 293 1.45 -23.83 -7.59
CA GLU A 293 0.58 -23.90 -8.76
C GLU A 293 -0.40 -25.08 -8.66
N GLY A 294 -1.62 -24.86 -9.16
CA GLY A 294 -2.65 -25.89 -9.12
C GLY A 294 -3.82 -25.58 -10.04
N THR A 295 -4.83 -26.46 -9.95
CA THR A 295 -6.08 -26.34 -10.71
C THR A 295 -7.25 -26.38 -9.73
N VAL A 296 -8.21 -25.49 -9.90
CA VAL A 296 -9.41 -25.42 -9.07
C VAL A 296 -10.29 -26.64 -9.35
N THR A 297 -10.59 -27.42 -8.32
CA THR A 297 -11.45 -28.62 -8.42
C THR A 297 -12.84 -28.39 -7.89
N GLN A 298 -13.02 -27.45 -6.95
CA GLN A 298 -14.31 -27.11 -6.37
C GLN A 298 -14.35 -25.64 -5.95
N ILE A 299 -15.51 -25.00 -6.10
CA ILE A 299 -15.79 -23.66 -5.55
C ILE A 299 -17.08 -23.75 -4.74
N ALA A 300 -17.03 -23.31 -3.47
CA ALA A 300 -18.16 -23.34 -2.56
C ALA A 300 -18.22 -22.05 -1.73
N GLY A 301 -18.98 -21.05 -2.21
CA GLY A 301 -19.06 -19.74 -1.54
C GLY A 301 -17.72 -19.02 -1.48
N ASP A 302 -17.25 -18.74 -0.27
CA ASP A 302 -15.99 -18.01 -0.02
C ASP A 302 -14.76 -18.94 0.06
N ALA A 303 -14.88 -20.21 -0.31
CA ALA A 303 -13.80 -21.19 -0.31
C ALA A 303 -13.72 -21.93 -1.65
N CYS A 304 -12.52 -22.33 -2.04
CA CYS A 304 -12.26 -23.21 -3.17
C CYS A 304 -11.29 -24.30 -2.77
N VAL A 305 -11.36 -25.45 -3.45
CA VAL A 305 -10.38 -26.54 -3.36
C VAL A 305 -9.51 -26.48 -4.59
N VAL A 306 -8.19 -26.45 -4.38
CA VAL A 306 -7.19 -26.44 -5.43
C VAL A 306 -6.37 -27.72 -5.36
N ARG A 307 -6.33 -28.47 -6.46
CA ARG A 307 -5.41 -29.59 -6.61
C ARG A 307 -4.08 -29.09 -7.16
N LEU A 308 -3.05 -29.22 -6.33
CA LEU A 308 -1.67 -28.89 -6.71
C LEU A 308 -1.15 -29.83 -7.79
N ASP A 309 -0.09 -29.44 -8.49
CA ASP A 309 0.51 -30.24 -9.57
C ASP A 309 1.11 -31.57 -9.07
N ASN A 310 1.41 -31.70 -7.78
CA ASN A 310 1.83 -32.94 -7.14
C ASN A 310 0.65 -33.88 -6.75
N GLY A 311 -0.60 -33.42 -6.95
CA GLY A 311 -1.84 -34.18 -6.68
C GLY A 311 -2.46 -33.96 -5.30
N GLU A 312 -1.81 -33.20 -4.41
CA GLU A 312 -2.38 -32.82 -3.10
C GLU A 312 -3.47 -31.75 -3.26
N GLU A 313 -4.43 -31.71 -2.34
CA GLU A 313 -5.55 -30.76 -2.37
C GLU A 313 -5.42 -29.77 -1.20
N ILE A 314 -5.67 -28.50 -1.49
CA ILE A 314 -5.59 -27.40 -0.54
C ILE A 314 -6.85 -26.57 -0.63
N ASP A 315 -7.46 -26.23 0.53
CA ASP A 315 -8.51 -25.22 0.62
C ASP A 315 -7.91 -23.82 0.62
N ALA A 316 -8.51 -22.92 -0.12
CA ALA A 316 -8.06 -21.53 -0.24
C ALA A 316 -9.26 -20.59 -0.40
N THR A 317 -9.02 -19.30 -0.15
CA THR A 317 -9.98 -18.23 -0.47
C THR A 317 -9.85 -17.86 -1.95
N PRO A 318 -10.87 -18.03 -2.79
CA PRO A 318 -10.83 -17.62 -4.20
C PRO A 318 -10.87 -16.08 -4.28
N VAL A 319 -9.99 -15.49 -5.11
CA VAL A 319 -9.95 -14.04 -5.34
C VAL A 319 -10.29 -13.74 -6.80
N ASN A 320 -9.42 -14.04 -7.75
CA ASN A 320 -9.67 -13.87 -9.18
C ASN A 320 -9.84 -15.22 -9.90
N VAL A 321 -10.54 -16.13 -9.26
CA VAL A 321 -10.83 -17.48 -9.78
C VAL A 321 -12.33 -17.63 -9.90
N ALA A 322 -12.82 -17.86 -11.13
CA ALA A 322 -14.24 -17.85 -11.42
C ALA A 322 -14.82 -19.25 -11.68
N GLU A 323 -14.03 -20.21 -12.20
CA GLU A 323 -14.53 -21.48 -12.70
C GLU A 323 -13.72 -22.70 -12.23
N VAL A 324 -14.40 -23.83 -12.07
CA VAL A 324 -13.74 -25.12 -11.83
C VAL A 324 -12.98 -25.54 -13.08
N GLY A 325 -11.74 -26.02 -12.91
CA GLY A 325 -10.82 -26.34 -14.00
C GLY A 325 -9.86 -25.24 -14.36
N GLU A 326 -10.02 -24.04 -13.79
CA GLU A 326 -9.11 -22.91 -13.98
C GLU A 326 -7.76 -23.15 -13.30
N ARG A 327 -6.66 -22.76 -13.95
CA ARG A 327 -5.32 -22.72 -13.33
C ARG A 327 -5.28 -21.58 -12.34
N THR A 328 -4.65 -21.80 -11.20
CA THR A 328 -4.53 -20.81 -10.14
C THR A 328 -3.18 -20.90 -9.45
N LEU A 329 -2.79 -19.77 -8.89
CA LEU A 329 -1.62 -19.62 -8.04
C LEU A 329 -2.07 -19.51 -6.58
N ILE A 330 -1.72 -20.48 -5.75
CA ILE A 330 -1.90 -20.40 -4.30
C ILE A 330 -0.83 -19.47 -3.74
N SER A 331 -1.26 -18.46 -3.01
CA SER A 331 -0.42 -17.46 -2.33
C SER A 331 -0.47 -17.67 -0.83
N ILE A 332 0.69 -17.79 -0.18
CA ILE A 332 0.83 -18.00 1.27
C ILE A 332 1.99 -17.17 1.80
N ARG A 333 1.75 -16.37 2.84
CA ARG A 333 2.82 -15.58 3.46
C ARG A 333 3.79 -16.46 4.25
N PRO A 334 5.13 -16.26 4.17
CA PRO A 334 6.15 -17.06 4.86
C PRO A 334 5.99 -17.15 6.37
N GLU A 335 5.47 -16.10 7.00
CA GLU A 335 5.22 -16.02 8.45
C GLU A 335 3.92 -16.69 8.90
N ARG A 336 3.06 -17.11 7.95
CA ARG A 336 1.82 -17.85 8.23
C ARG A 336 2.02 -19.35 8.20
N VAL A 337 3.21 -19.82 7.80
CA VAL A 337 3.57 -21.23 7.73
C VAL A 337 4.34 -21.63 8.98
N GLU A 338 3.91 -22.72 9.62
CA GLU A 338 4.57 -23.31 10.78
C GLU A 338 5.32 -24.58 10.40
N VAL A 339 6.45 -24.82 11.06
CA VAL A 339 7.25 -26.06 10.91
C VAL A 339 6.89 -27.01 12.03
N ASP A 340 6.60 -28.28 11.69
CA ASP A 340 6.16 -29.34 12.60
C ASP A 340 5.03 -28.85 13.54
N PRO A 341 3.91 -28.35 12.96
CA PRO A 341 2.91 -27.62 13.70
C PRO A 341 2.06 -28.51 14.61
N GLU A 342 1.65 -27.98 15.76
CA GLU A 342 0.55 -28.50 16.58
C GLU A 342 -0.78 -27.83 16.18
N LEU A 343 -1.11 -27.85 14.89
CA LEU A 343 -2.34 -27.23 14.35
C LEU A 343 -3.55 -28.16 14.50
N GLY A 344 -4.74 -27.57 14.56
CA GLY A 344 -5.99 -28.33 14.62
C GLY A 344 -6.29 -29.13 13.35
N PRO A 345 -7.39 -29.93 13.34
CA PRO A 345 -7.73 -30.83 12.24
C PRO A 345 -8.04 -30.13 10.89
N ASP A 346 -8.31 -28.84 10.92
CA ASP A 346 -8.63 -28.04 9.72
C ASP A 346 -7.38 -27.48 9.04
N ALA A 347 -6.18 -27.75 9.56
CA ALA A 347 -4.93 -27.24 8.99
C ALA A 347 -4.47 -28.08 7.80
N HIS A 348 -3.95 -27.42 6.78
CA HIS A 348 -3.21 -28.09 5.72
C HIS A 348 -1.83 -28.47 6.20
N VAL A 349 -1.40 -29.67 5.87
CA VAL A 349 -0.11 -30.22 6.28
C VAL A 349 0.57 -30.86 5.08
N LEU A 350 1.74 -30.33 4.68
CA LEU A 350 2.56 -30.85 3.60
C LEU A 350 3.94 -31.28 4.10
N LYS A 351 4.52 -32.30 3.46
CA LYS A 351 5.91 -32.70 3.71
C LYS A 351 6.86 -31.77 2.95
N ALA A 352 7.95 -31.44 3.59
CA ALA A 352 8.96 -30.57 3.05
C ALA A 352 10.38 -31.04 3.37
N GLU A 353 11.33 -30.73 2.50
CA GLU A 353 12.76 -30.91 2.71
C GLU A 353 13.45 -29.58 2.88
N VAL A 354 14.20 -29.41 3.97
CA VAL A 354 15.00 -28.21 4.23
C VAL A 354 16.14 -28.12 3.23
N LYS A 355 16.21 -27.04 2.46
CA LYS A 355 17.31 -26.76 1.54
C LYS A 355 18.34 -25.82 2.18
N GLU A 356 17.89 -24.81 2.91
CA GLU A 356 18.77 -23.81 3.49
C GLU A 356 18.14 -23.21 4.77
N PHE A 357 18.99 -22.88 5.76
CA PHE A 357 18.59 -22.25 7.00
C PHE A 357 19.45 -21.02 7.25
N ILE A 358 18.85 -19.83 7.21
CA ILE A 358 19.52 -18.54 7.29
C ILE A 358 19.13 -17.82 8.59
N TYR A 359 20.14 -17.42 9.37
CA TYR A 359 19.99 -16.59 10.56
C TYR A 359 19.98 -15.11 10.16
N MET A 360 18.90 -14.39 10.47
CA MET A 360 18.72 -12.97 10.13
C MET A 360 18.72 -12.03 11.37
N GLY A 361 19.07 -12.56 12.53
CA GLY A 361 19.07 -11.81 13.80
C GLY A 361 17.81 -12.08 14.61
N ASP A 362 16.76 -11.33 14.36
CA ASP A 362 15.45 -11.44 15.02
C ASP A 362 14.59 -12.60 14.49
N THR A 363 14.87 -13.07 13.29
CA THR A 363 14.16 -14.13 12.60
C THR A 363 15.11 -15.15 11.99
N PHE A 364 14.58 -16.36 11.72
CA PHE A 364 15.18 -17.33 10.82
C PHE A 364 14.39 -17.38 9.53
N ARG A 365 15.09 -17.46 8.40
CA ARG A 365 14.52 -17.70 7.08
C ARG A 365 14.96 -19.09 6.61
N THR A 366 13.99 -19.99 6.45
CA THR A 366 14.22 -21.35 6.00
C THR A 366 13.69 -21.50 4.59
N ARG A 367 14.54 -21.97 3.65
CA ARG A 367 14.14 -22.34 2.30
C ARG A 367 13.92 -23.84 2.24
N LEU A 368 12.80 -24.26 1.67
CA LEU A 368 12.35 -25.65 1.64
C LEU A 368 11.90 -26.03 0.23
N SER A 369 11.92 -27.33 -0.03
CA SER A 369 11.29 -27.96 -1.18
C SER A 369 9.93 -28.49 -0.77
N VAL A 370 8.86 -28.00 -1.39
CA VAL A 370 7.46 -28.32 -1.07
C VAL A 370 6.67 -28.48 -2.37
N ALA A 371 6.00 -29.61 -2.57
CA ALA A 371 5.09 -29.84 -3.71
C ALA A 371 5.70 -29.47 -5.08
N GLY A 372 7.01 -29.68 -5.25
CA GLY A 372 7.75 -29.35 -6.48
C GLY A 372 8.32 -27.92 -6.55
N ASN A 373 8.02 -27.06 -5.58
CA ASN A 373 8.63 -25.74 -5.44
C ASN A 373 9.84 -25.81 -4.51
N ASP A 374 11.05 -25.48 -5.01
CA ASP A 374 12.32 -25.51 -4.26
C ASP A 374 12.65 -24.18 -3.56
N ASP A 375 11.84 -23.14 -3.78
CA ASP A 375 12.02 -21.81 -3.22
C ASP A 375 10.93 -21.43 -2.19
N PHE A 376 10.29 -22.43 -1.58
CA PHE A 376 9.30 -22.20 -0.54
C PHE A 376 9.98 -21.72 0.75
N ILE A 377 9.51 -20.59 1.30
CA ILE A 377 10.13 -19.89 2.42
C ILE A 377 9.25 -19.98 3.66
N VAL A 378 9.86 -20.24 4.80
CA VAL A 378 9.23 -20.11 6.11
C VAL A 378 10.03 -19.12 6.94
N LYS A 379 9.34 -18.16 7.58
CA LYS A 379 9.93 -17.20 8.52
C LYS A 379 9.49 -17.55 9.94
N THR A 380 10.46 -17.86 10.80
CA THR A 380 10.21 -18.10 12.21
C THR A 380 10.94 -17.08 13.08
N ARG A 381 10.34 -16.67 14.20
CA ARG A 381 11.00 -15.77 15.14
C ARG A 381 12.18 -16.46 15.80
N ASN A 382 13.28 -15.73 16.02
CA ASN A 382 14.41 -16.21 16.80
C ASN A 382 14.01 -16.25 18.29
N ARG A 383 13.77 -17.47 18.81
CA ARG A 383 13.48 -17.73 20.23
C ARG A 383 14.60 -18.56 20.83
N ALA A 384 14.79 -18.47 22.14
CA ALA A 384 15.86 -19.20 22.86
C ALA A 384 15.75 -20.73 22.75
N ASP A 385 14.54 -21.26 22.59
CA ASP A 385 14.19 -22.66 22.44
C ASP A 385 14.05 -23.12 20.96
N GLN A 386 14.31 -22.23 20.01
CA GLN A 386 14.15 -22.53 18.59
C GLN A 386 15.15 -23.59 18.10
N VAL A 387 14.62 -24.67 17.58
CA VAL A 387 15.44 -25.73 16.96
C VAL A 387 15.96 -25.25 15.61
N ARG A 388 17.27 -25.34 15.41
CA ARG A 388 17.92 -25.04 14.13
C ARG A 388 17.75 -26.21 13.17
N LEU A 389 17.08 -25.97 12.07
CA LEU A 389 16.91 -26.94 11.01
C LEU A 389 18.20 -27.15 10.23
N LYS A 390 18.39 -28.35 9.66
CA LYS A 390 19.57 -28.70 8.88
C LYS A 390 19.19 -29.00 7.43
N PRO A 391 20.01 -28.60 6.44
CA PRO A 391 19.80 -29.01 5.05
C PRO A 391 19.65 -30.53 4.92
N GLY A 392 18.69 -30.97 4.12
CA GLY A 392 18.31 -32.38 3.95
C GLY A 392 17.34 -32.93 5.01
N GLN A 393 17.05 -32.16 6.06
CA GLN A 393 16.08 -32.58 7.07
C GLN A 393 14.67 -32.61 6.49
N GLN A 394 13.93 -33.68 6.73
CA GLN A 394 12.50 -33.75 6.42
C GLN A 394 11.72 -33.16 7.58
N VAL A 395 10.77 -32.29 7.25
CA VAL A 395 9.89 -31.61 8.19
C VAL A 395 8.47 -31.63 7.65
N THR A 396 7.53 -31.28 8.51
CA THR A 396 6.14 -31.06 8.13
C THR A 396 5.87 -29.56 8.17
N LEU A 397 5.22 -29.01 7.15
CA LEU A 397 4.76 -27.63 7.15
C LEU A 397 3.24 -27.59 7.32
N GLY A 398 2.75 -26.60 8.05
CA GLY A 398 1.32 -26.43 8.21
C GLY A 398 0.89 -24.97 8.21
N TRP A 399 -0.35 -24.74 7.77
CA TRP A 399 -1.02 -23.43 7.77
C TRP A 399 -2.54 -23.61 7.76
N LEU A 400 -3.27 -22.52 8.01
CA LEU A 400 -4.71 -22.54 8.01
C LEU A 400 -5.27 -22.16 6.61
N PRO A 401 -6.43 -22.70 6.19
CA PRO A 401 -7.07 -22.38 4.91
C PRO A 401 -7.27 -20.88 4.67
N ARG A 402 -7.59 -20.12 5.71
CA ARG A 402 -7.76 -18.66 5.66
C ARG A 402 -6.49 -17.88 5.30
N ASP A 403 -5.31 -18.51 5.48
CA ASP A 403 -4.00 -17.90 5.18
C ASP A 403 -3.58 -18.16 3.72
N CYS A 404 -4.40 -18.92 2.97
CA CYS A 404 -4.21 -19.23 1.55
C CYS A 404 -5.16 -18.43 0.67
N ARG A 405 -4.64 -17.89 -0.43
CA ARG A 405 -5.44 -17.25 -1.47
C ARG A 405 -5.19 -17.90 -2.82
N ALA A 406 -6.29 -18.21 -3.53
CA ALA A 406 -6.23 -18.67 -4.92
C ALA A 406 -6.37 -17.44 -5.83
N LEU A 407 -5.30 -17.11 -6.54
CA LEU A 407 -5.16 -15.92 -7.38
C LEU A 407 -5.09 -16.34 -8.86
N ASP A 408 -5.16 -15.35 -9.76
CA ASP A 408 -4.87 -15.49 -11.18
C ASP A 408 -3.47 -16.12 -11.40
N ALA A 409 -3.33 -17.02 -12.40
CA ALA A 409 -2.09 -17.73 -12.72
C ALA A 409 -1.29 -17.04 -13.82
#